data_e965a42840254f293c0b5754919cbce0
#
_entry.id   e965a42840254f293c0b5754919cbce0
#
_cell.length_a   1.000
_cell.length_b   1.000
_cell.length_c   1.000
_cell.angle_alpha   90.00
_cell.angle_beta   90.00
_cell.angle_gamma   90.00
#
_symmetry.space_group_name_H-M   'P 1'
#
loop_
_entity.id
_entity.type
_entity.pdbx_description
1 polymer ?
#
loop_
_entity_poly.entity_id
_entity_poly.type
_entity_poly.pdbx_seq_one_letter_code
_entity_poly.pdbx_strand_id
1 'polypeptide(L)'
;MEYMINRVNHKNYGWLVDMGNFLCADEDPQHAVGIAAPYAVHAHVKDFIFKKGTEDMPAGRWITTRGGNYIRGTVVGHGVVPVRPCMNILKRAGYNGYVSVEFEGAEDTLAALNQALEYLRRVDA
;
A
#
# COMPACT_ATOMS: atom_id res chain seq x y z
N MET A 1 -4.42 -10.21 11.58
CA MET A 1 -5.17 -9.00 12.02
C MET A 1 -6.66 -9.28 12.21
N GLU A 2 -7.38 -9.79 11.23
CA GLU A 2 -8.82 -10.05 11.32
C GLU A 2 -9.22 -10.80 12.59
N TYR A 3 -8.56 -11.92 12.91
CA TYR A 3 -8.80 -12.65 14.15
C TYR A 3 -8.65 -11.77 15.40
N MET A 4 -7.62 -10.93 15.46
CA MET A 4 -7.38 -10.04 16.60
C MET A 4 -8.48 -8.98 16.72
N ILE A 5 -8.89 -8.37 15.61
CA ILE A 5 -9.94 -7.34 15.61
C ILE A 5 -11.25 -7.94 16.08
N ASN A 6 -11.63 -9.10 15.55
CA ASN A 6 -12.85 -9.80 15.95
C ASN A 6 -12.80 -10.27 17.42
N ARG A 7 -11.61 -10.65 17.91
CA ARG A 7 -11.43 -11.09 19.29
C ARG A 7 -11.47 -9.96 20.30
N VAL A 8 -10.87 -8.80 19.96
CA VAL A 8 -10.92 -7.57 20.77
C VAL A 8 -12.33 -6.97 20.74
N ASN A 9 -12.98 -6.99 19.58
CA ASN A 9 -14.34 -6.51 19.35
C ASN A 9 -14.62 -5.13 19.99
N HIS A 10 -13.79 -4.15 19.71
CA HIS A 10 -13.94 -2.80 20.26
C HIS A 10 -13.98 -1.77 19.14
N LYS A 11 -14.91 -0.81 19.22
CA LYS A 11 -15.15 0.22 18.18
C LYS A 11 -13.93 1.07 17.84
N ASN A 12 -12.96 1.19 18.74
CA ASN A 12 -11.73 1.98 18.54
C ASN A 12 -10.54 1.09 18.10
N TYR A 13 -10.78 -0.16 17.75
CA TYR A 13 -9.76 -1.09 17.30
C TYR A 13 -10.10 -1.61 15.91
N GLY A 14 -9.26 -1.32 14.94
CA GLY A 14 -9.47 -1.70 13.56
C GLY A 14 -8.15 -1.91 12.83
N TRP A 15 -8.19 -1.89 11.51
CA TRP A 15 -7.04 -2.12 10.65
C TRP A 15 -6.59 -0.80 10.00
N LEU A 16 -5.33 -0.42 10.20
CA LEU A 16 -4.67 0.52 9.32
C LEU A 16 -4.29 -0.25 8.05
N VAL A 17 -5.00 -0.01 6.96
CA VAL A 17 -4.80 -0.72 5.70
C VAL A 17 -3.74 0.02 4.87
N ASP A 18 -2.53 -0.51 4.85
CA ASP A 18 -1.46 -0.03 3.97
C ASP A 18 -1.42 -0.91 2.71
N MET A 19 -1.87 -0.37 1.59
CA MET A 19 -2.02 -1.15 0.37
C MET A 19 -0.70 -1.56 -0.29
N GLY A 20 0.42 -0.89 0.05
CA GLY A 20 1.74 -1.23 -0.48
C GLY A 20 2.46 -2.29 0.34
N ASN A 21 2.30 -2.28 1.66
CA ASN A 21 3.04 -3.18 2.55
C ASN A 21 2.73 -4.67 2.35
N PHE A 22 1.61 -5.02 1.74
CA PHE A 22 1.31 -6.41 1.37
C PHE A 22 2.36 -7.00 0.43
N LEU A 23 3.01 -6.18 -0.40
CA LEU A 23 4.11 -6.62 -1.26
C LEU A 23 5.33 -7.11 -0.48
N CYS A 24 5.56 -6.64 0.75
CA CYS A 24 6.64 -7.14 1.60
C CYS A 24 6.50 -8.63 1.92
N ALA A 25 5.27 -9.12 1.93
CA ALA A 25 4.93 -10.53 2.12
C ALA A 25 4.64 -11.29 0.81
N ASP A 26 4.87 -10.65 -0.34
CA ASP A 26 4.51 -11.14 -1.68
C ASP A 26 3.01 -11.45 -1.84
N GLU A 27 2.17 -10.73 -1.10
CA GLU A 27 0.71 -10.83 -1.24
C GLU A 27 0.20 -9.89 -2.33
N ASP A 28 -0.82 -10.32 -3.04
CA ASP A 28 -1.55 -9.46 -3.99
C ASP A 28 -2.26 -8.34 -3.24
N PRO A 29 -1.94 -7.06 -3.50
CA PRO A 29 -2.53 -5.96 -2.74
C PRO A 29 -4.04 -5.85 -2.87
N GLN A 30 -4.63 -6.18 -4.03
CA GLN A 30 -6.09 -6.12 -4.21
C GLN A 30 -6.78 -7.17 -3.35
N HIS A 31 -6.24 -8.41 -3.35
CA HIS A 31 -6.77 -9.48 -2.52
C HIS A 31 -6.68 -9.13 -1.04
N ALA A 32 -5.50 -8.70 -0.59
CA ALA A 32 -5.25 -8.35 0.81
C ALA A 32 -6.09 -7.16 1.29
N VAL A 33 -6.20 -6.10 0.47
CA VAL A 33 -7.09 -4.96 0.75
C VAL A 33 -8.55 -5.41 0.81
N GLY A 34 -8.96 -6.35 -0.05
CA GLY A 34 -10.31 -6.91 -0.02
C GLY A 34 -10.67 -7.56 1.33
N ILE A 35 -9.71 -8.27 1.93
CA ILE A 35 -9.87 -8.87 3.27
C ILE A 35 -9.87 -7.80 4.37
N ALA A 36 -9.00 -6.80 4.24
CA ALA A 36 -8.79 -5.79 5.28
C ALA A 36 -9.84 -4.67 5.29
N ALA A 37 -10.42 -4.36 4.13
CA ALA A 37 -11.30 -3.19 3.94
C ALA A 37 -12.50 -3.12 4.90
N PRO A 38 -13.19 -4.22 5.26
CA PRO A 38 -14.30 -4.15 6.24
C PRO A 38 -13.87 -3.70 7.63
N TYR A 39 -12.58 -3.80 7.94
CA TYR A 39 -12.00 -3.45 9.25
C TYR A 39 -11.21 -2.14 9.22
N ALA A 40 -11.19 -1.44 8.09
CA ALA A 40 -10.36 -0.27 7.90
C ALA A 40 -10.81 0.91 8.77
N VAL A 41 -9.90 1.42 9.59
CA VAL A 41 -10.07 2.66 10.38
C VAL A 41 -9.17 3.78 9.83
N HIS A 42 -8.13 3.43 9.11
CA HIS A 42 -7.24 4.33 8.39
C HIS A 42 -6.65 3.61 7.17
N ALA A 43 -6.28 4.36 6.14
CA ALA A 43 -5.65 3.81 4.95
C ALA A 43 -4.35 4.55 4.62
N HIS A 44 -3.31 3.78 4.28
CA HIS A 44 -2.09 4.30 3.69
C HIS A 44 -2.00 3.90 2.22
N VAL A 45 -1.54 4.84 1.42
CA VAL A 45 -1.11 4.59 0.05
C VAL A 45 0.40 4.79 -0.05
N LYS A 46 1.08 3.75 -0.50
CA LYS A 46 2.50 3.77 -0.85
C LYS A 46 2.71 2.91 -2.09
N ASP A 47 3.83 3.08 -2.74
CA ASP A 47 4.13 2.35 -3.96
C ASP A 47 5.57 1.85 -3.97
N PHE A 48 5.79 0.76 -4.71
CA PHE A 48 7.07 0.09 -4.81
C PHE A 48 7.41 -0.23 -6.27
N ILE A 49 8.67 -0.07 -6.61
CA ILE A 49 9.28 -0.73 -7.76
C ILE A 49 9.56 -2.17 -7.36
N PHE A 50 9.30 -3.11 -8.27
CA PHE A 50 9.45 -4.54 -8.03
C PHE A 50 10.48 -5.15 -8.98
N LYS A 51 11.31 -6.06 -8.45
CA LYS A 51 12.24 -6.86 -9.22
C LYS A 51 12.21 -8.30 -8.71
N LYS A 52 12.21 -9.27 -9.63
CA LYS A 52 12.19 -10.69 -9.27
C LYS A 52 13.46 -11.11 -8.55
N GLY A 53 13.35 -11.96 -7.55
CA GLY A 53 14.48 -12.52 -6.83
C GLY A 53 15.36 -13.48 -7.64
N THR A 54 14.92 -13.89 -8.82
CA THR A 54 15.73 -14.66 -9.80
C THR A 54 16.68 -13.79 -10.61
N GLU A 55 16.57 -12.47 -10.51
CA GLU A 55 17.47 -11.52 -11.15
C GLU A 55 18.55 -11.08 -10.16
N ASP A 56 19.62 -10.46 -10.67
CA ASP A 56 20.67 -9.91 -9.81
C ASP A 56 20.13 -8.85 -8.87
N MET A 57 20.53 -8.92 -7.61
CA MET A 57 20.15 -7.93 -6.61
C MET A 57 20.63 -6.53 -7.03
N PRO A 58 19.76 -5.55 -7.11
CA PRO A 58 20.16 -4.19 -7.48
C PRO A 58 21.02 -3.54 -6.39
N ALA A 59 21.91 -2.65 -6.79
CA ALA A 59 22.64 -1.81 -5.84
C ALA A 59 21.71 -0.77 -5.18
N GLY A 60 22.10 -0.28 -4.00
CA GLY A 60 21.35 0.70 -3.23
C GLY A 60 20.42 0.08 -2.19
N ARG A 61 19.46 0.87 -1.72
CA ARG A 61 18.51 0.45 -0.66
C ARG A 61 17.33 -0.28 -1.28
N TRP A 62 17.35 -1.61 -1.21
CA TRP A 62 16.25 -2.47 -1.57
C TRP A 62 15.82 -3.32 -0.37
N ILE A 63 14.56 -3.66 -0.32
CA ILE A 63 13.98 -4.57 0.66
C ILE A 63 13.84 -5.91 -0.03
N THR A 64 14.30 -6.98 0.63
CA THR A 64 14.01 -8.35 0.20
C THR A 64 12.66 -8.74 0.78
N THR A 65 11.72 -9.15 -0.08
CA THR A 65 10.41 -9.61 0.34
C THR A 65 10.48 -10.99 1.00
N ARG A 66 9.40 -11.42 1.62
CA ARG A 66 9.30 -12.74 2.25
C ARG A 66 9.63 -13.88 1.27
N GLY A 67 9.21 -13.77 0.01
CA GLY A 67 9.47 -14.75 -1.05
C GLY A 67 10.81 -14.59 -1.77
N GLY A 68 11.64 -13.62 -1.35
CA GLY A 68 12.96 -13.41 -1.94
C GLY A 68 12.99 -12.48 -3.16
N ASN A 69 11.91 -11.77 -3.45
CA ASN A 69 11.90 -10.70 -4.46
C ASN A 69 12.47 -9.41 -3.89
N TYR A 70 12.71 -8.43 -4.75
CA TYR A 70 13.24 -7.13 -4.34
C TYR A 70 12.23 -6.03 -4.60
N ILE A 71 12.00 -5.18 -3.61
CA ILE A 71 11.16 -4.00 -3.72
C ILE A 71 11.91 -2.76 -3.21
N ARG A 72 11.58 -1.62 -3.77
CA ARG A 72 12.05 -0.30 -3.33
C ARG A 72 10.91 0.68 -3.40
N GLY A 73 10.72 1.47 -2.34
CA GLY A 73 9.74 2.55 -2.33
C GLY A 73 9.96 3.54 -3.48
N THR A 74 8.87 4.07 -4.01
CA THR A 74 8.85 5.07 -5.07
C THR A 74 7.63 5.98 -4.96
N VAL A 75 7.53 6.95 -5.85
CA VAL A 75 6.37 7.85 -5.95
C VAL A 75 5.10 7.05 -6.22
N VAL A 76 4.03 7.33 -5.49
CA VAL A 76 2.73 6.69 -5.70
C VAL A 76 2.25 6.89 -7.14
N GLY A 77 1.95 5.80 -7.81
CA GLY A 77 1.61 5.77 -9.23
C GLY A 77 2.77 5.45 -10.17
N HIS A 78 4.01 5.35 -9.65
CA HIS A 78 5.19 4.98 -10.44
C HIS A 78 5.58 3.50 -10.30
N GLY A 79 5.03 2.83 -9.33
CA GLY A 79 5.36 1.43 -9.01
C GLY A 79 4.32 0.43 -9.49
N VAL A 80 4.30 -0.70 -8.80
CA VAL A 80 3.46 -1.86 -9.16
C VAL A 80 2.21 -2.00 -8.30
N VAL A 81 2.03 -1.18 -7.27
CA VAL A 81 0.83 -1.24 -6.42
C VAL A 81 -0.39 -0.80 -7.23
N PRO A 82 -1.44 -1.63 -7.31
CA PRO A 82 -2.65 -1.29 -8.05
C PRO A 82 -3.53 -0.31 -7.26
N VAL A 83 -3.07 0.94 -7.13
CA VAL A 83 -3.67 1.96 -6.25
C VAL A 83 -5.16 2.18 -6.56
N ARG A 84 -5.53 2.41 -7.84
CA ARG A 84 -6.94 2.65 -8.21
C ARG A 84 -7.85 1.47 -7.85
N PRO A 85 -7.53 0.21 -8.18
CA PRO A 85 -8.29 -0.94 -7.72
C PRO A 85 -8.42 -1.03 -6.20
N CYS A 86 -7.34 -0.82 -5.45
CA CYS A 86 -7.35 -0.84 -3.98
C CYS A 86 -8.25 0.26 -3.40
N MET A 87 -8.18 1.48 -3.92
CA MET A 87 -9.07 2.58 -3.54
C MET A 87 -10.54 2.25 -3.80
N ASN A 88 -10.84 1.64 -4.95
CA ASN A 88 -12.20 1.20 -5.28
C ASN A 88 -12.72 0.12 -4.33
N ILE A 89 -11.87 -0.81 -3.89
CA ILE A 89 -12.23 -1.83 -2.89
C ILE A 89 -12.59 -1.18 -1.57
N LEU A 90 -11.76 -0.25 -1.07
CA LEU A 90 -12.05 0.51 0.16
C LEU A 90 -13.38 1.26 0.07
N LYS A 91 -13.61 1.99 -1.03
CA LYS A 91 -14.87 2.72 -1.27
C LYS A 91 -16.09 1.78 -1.25
N ARG A 92 -16.02 0.63 -1.93
CA ARG A 92 -17.11 -0.36 -1.96
C ARG A 92 -17.38 -0.97 -0.59
N ALA A 93 -16.36 -1.09 0.26
CA ALA A 93 -16.52 -1.53 1.65
C ALA A 93 -17.08 -0.45 2.57
N GLY A 94 -17.37 0.75 2.05
CA GLY A 94 -17.91 1.87 2.82
C GLY A 94 -16.87 2.70 3.55
N TYR A 95 -15.57 2.52 3.25
CA TYR A 95 -14.53 3.35 3.85
C TYR A 95 -14.63 4.79 3.34
N ASN A 96 -14.76 5.74 4.26
CA ASN A 96 -14.85 7.17 3.99
C ASN A 96 -13.87 8.01 4.83
N GLY A 97 -12.86 7.36 5.40
CA GLY A 97 -11.81 8.01 6.18
C GLY A 97 -10.70 8.62 5.33
N TYR A 98 -9.66 9.06 6.00
CA TYR A 98 -8.48 9.62 5.34
C TYR A 98 -7.63 8.56 4.66
N VAL A 99 -7.02 8.94 3.54
CA VAL A 99 -5.98 8.17 2.85
C VAL A 99 -4.69 8.97 2.93
N SER A 100 -3.74 8.49 3.71
CA SER A 100 -2.44 9.15 3.88
C SER A 100 -1.42 8.60 2.87
N VAL A 101 -0.67 9.50 2.25
CA VAL A 101 0.47 9.13 1.42
C VAL A 101 1.65 8.81 2.34
N GLU A 102 2.22 7.62 2.19
CA GLU A 102 3.48 7.25 2.82
C GLU A 102 4.55 7.08 1.74
N PHE A 103 5.63 7.85 1.82
CA PHE A 103 6.70 7.83 0.84
C PHE A 103 8.01 7.37 1.49
N GLU A 104 8.57 6.28 0.93
CA GLU A 104 9.84 5.69 1.38
C GLU A 104 10.79 5.45 0.19
N GLY A 105 10.69 6.29 -0.85
CA GLY A 105 11.52 6.20 -2.05
C GLY A 105 12.88 6.90 -1.91
N ALA A 106 13.63 6.88 -3.00
CA ALA A 106 14.93 7.56 -3.12
C ALA A 106 14.81 8.95 -3.78
N GLU A 107 13.65 9.29 -4.30
CA GLU A 107 13.35 10.54 -4.97
C GLU A 107 13.25 11.70 -3.97
N ASP A 108 13.31 12.95 -4.44
CA ASP A 108 13.06 14.11 -3.59
C ASP A 108 11.67 14.03 -2.95
N THR A 109 11.63 14.09 -1.62
CA THR A 109 10.40 13.82 -0.85
C THR A 109 9.28 14.80 -1.19
N LEU A 110 9.57 16.10 -1.33
CA LEU A 110 8.53 17.09 -1.61
C LEU A 110 7.97 16.94 -3.02
N ALA A 111 8.85 16.71 -3.99
CA ALA A 111 8.44 16.43 -5.36
C ALA A 111 7.61 15.14 -5.45
N ALA A 112 8.03 14.09 -4.75
CA ALA A 112 7.33 12.81 -4.69
C ALA A 112 5.92 12.93 -4.11
N LEU A 113 5.76 13.67 -3.01
CA LEU A 113 4.46 13.90 -2.38
C LEU A 113 3.53 14.72 -3.28
N ASN A 114 4.04 15.75 -3.97
CA ASN A 114 3.25 16.54 -4.91
C ASN A 114 2.73 15.69 -6.09
N GLN A 115 3.61 14.85 -6.67
CA GLN A 115 3.24 13.93 -7.75
C GLN A 115 2.23 12.87 -7.27
N ALA A 116 2.42 12.34 -6.07
CA ALA A 116 1.48 11.39 -5.47
C ALA A 116 0.07 12.01 -5.31
N LEU A 117 -0.02 13.24 -4.80
CA LEU A 117 -1.29 13.94 -4.65
C LEU A 117 -1.95 14.23 -6.00
N GLU A 118 -1.18 14.63 -7.01
CA GLU A 118 -1.69 14.82 -8.37
C GLU A 118 -2.27 13.53 -8.95
N TYR A 119 -1.54 12.42 -8.81
CA TYR A 119 -2.00 11.09 -9.23
C TYR A 119 -3.28 10.67 -8.49
N LEU A 120 -3.31 10.81 -7.16
CA LEU A 120 -4.46 10.41 -6.35
C LEU A 120 -5.73 11.19 -6.70
N ARG A 121 -5.64 12.48 -7.00
CA ARG A 121 -6.78 13.28 -7.49
C ARG A 121 -7.36 12.72 -8.80
N ARG A 122 -6.53 12.16 -9.66
CA ARG A 122 -6.98 11.51 -10.91
C ARG A 122 -7.61 10.15 -10.68
N VAL A 123 -7.14 9.38 -9.70
CA VAL A 123 -7.69 8.04 -9.41
C VAL A 123 -8.94 8.08 -8.55
N ASP A 124 -9.12 9.15 -7.79
CA ASP A 124 -10.28 9.37 -6.92
C ASP A 124 -11.47 10.01 -7.65
N ALA A 125 -11.22 10.58 -8.81
CA ALA A 125 -12.24 11.27 -9.63
C ALA A 125 -13.32 10.33 -10.20
#